data_26eb6d27c5ae262eeacee18132d3466a
#
_entry.id   26eb6d27c5ae262eeacee18132d3466a
#
_cell.length_a   1.000
_cell.length_b   1.000
_cell.length_c   1.000
_cell.angle_alpha   90.00
_cell.angle_beta   90.00
_cell.angle_gamma   90.00
#
_symmetry.space_group_name_H-M   'P 1'
#
loop_
_entity.id
_entity.type
_entity.pdbx_description
1 polymer ?
#
loop_
_entity_poly.entity_id
_entity_poly.type
_entity_poly.pdbx_seq_one_letter_code
_entity_poly.pdbx_strand_id
1 'polypeptide(L)'
;MAYESREEIDSKYKWDLSSMFPSDEAFEAGLEELKAYCPKLLAFKGKISTSAQALLEYLQLEDQMNLLLYKIINYAERKSDEDTRVAKYQAYVANATSAYTQVGEATSWFAAELLAIPAESVEKFYAEVPALEFYRRKLNKILNQREHTLSAEEEALLARAEELAVQPTNIFSMFDDADLTFDDAVDSEGKTHKL
;
A
#
# COMPACT_ATOMS: atom_id res chain seq x y z
N MET A 1 -5.68 33.55 12.71
CA MET A 1 -5.91 32.98 14.05
C MET A 1 -5.28 31.61 14.05
N ALA A 2 -4.35 31.32 14.94
CA ALA A 2 -3.84 29.99 15.16
C ALA A 2 -4.77 29.29 16.16
N TYR A 3 -5.25 28.08 15.85
CA TYR A 3 -5.99 27.26 16.79
C TYR A 3 -4.97 26.56 17.71
N GLU A 4 -5.27 26.52 19.01
CA GLU A 4 -4.40 25.84 20.00
C GLU A 4 -4.66 24.34 20.05
N SER A 5 -5.89 23.92 19.75
CA SER A 5 -6.26 22.51 19.70
C SER A 5 -7.23 22.22 18.55
N ARG A 6 -7.32 20.91 18.18
CA ARG A 6 -8.24 20.46 17.14
C ARG A 6 -9.70 20.59 17.55
N GLU A 7 -10.01 20.54 18.83
CA GLU A 7 -11.37 20.68 19.36
C GLU A 7 -11.98 22.04 19.01
N GLU A 8 -11.15 23.08 18.94
CA GLU A 8 -11.57 24.46 18.61
C GLU A 8 -11.97 24.65 17.14
N ILE A 9 -11.60 23.69 16.28
CA ILE A 9 -11.92 23.76 14.85
C ILE A 9 -13.37 23.31 14.65
N ASP A 10 -14.16 24.11 13.91
CA ASP A 10 -15.53 23.77 13.53
C ASP A 10 -15.56 22.41 12.79
N SER A 11 -16.53 21.55 13.14
CA SER A 11 -16.68 20.21 12.58
C SER A 11 -16.75 20.17 11.05
N LYS A 12 -17.28 21.21 10.42
CA LYS A 12 -17.34 21.34 8.95
C LYS A 12 -15.96 21.41 8.26
N TYR A 13 -14.89 21.68 9.02
CA TYR A 13 -13.51 21.71 8.54
C TYR A 13 -12.70 20.48 9.00
N LYS A 14 -13.35 19.50 9.63
CA LYS A 14 -12.74 18.23 10.03
C LYS A 14 -13.10 17.14 9.05
N TRP A 15 -12.20 16.20 8.85
CA TRP A 15 -12.53 14.99 8.09
C TRP A 15 -13.50 14.09 8.86
N ASP A 16 -14.52 13.61 8.19
CA ASP A 16 -15.35 12.52 8.69
C ASP A 16 -14.75 11.17 8.31
N LEU A 17 -14.08 10.54 9.26
CA LEU A 17 -13.46 9.23 9.10
C LEU A 17 -14.38 8.07 9.49
N SER A 18 -15.62 8.37 9.95
CA SER A 18 -16.57 7.35 10.41
C SER A 18 -17.00 6.37 9.31
N SER A 19 -16.92 6.79 8.04
CA SER A 19 -17.16 5.92 6.87
C SER A 19 -16.09 4.82 6.69
N MET A 20 -14.89 5.01 7.24
CA MET A 20 -13.84 3.99 7.25
C MET A 20 -13.97 3.13 8.52
N PHE A 21 -13.91 3.77 9.69
CA PHE A 21 -14.12 3.14 11.00
C PHE A 21 -14.88 4.10 11.91
N PRO A 22 -16.00 3.64 12.52
CA PRO A 22 -16.82 4.50 13.37
C PRO A 22 -16.16 4.86 14.70
N SER A 23 -15.13 4.12 15.11
CA SER A 23 -14.36 4.37 16.33
C SER A 23 -12.97 3.76 16.25
N ASP A 24 -12.12 4.13 17.21
CA ASP A 24 -10.76 3.59 17.34
C ASP A 24 -10.79 2.08 17.65
N GLU A 25 -11.77 1.61 18.44
CA GLU A 25 -11.94 0.18 18.72
C GLU A 25 -12.33 -0.61 17.46
N ALA A 26 -13.12 0.00 16.58
CA ALA A 26 -13.47 -0.62 15.30
C ALA A 26 -12.24 -0.70 14.38
N PHE A 27 -11.35 0.28 14.41
CA PHE A 27 -10.07 0.23 13.70
C PHE A 27 -9.17 -0.88 14.25
N GLU A 28 -9.04 -1.01 15.57
CA GLU A 28 -8.25 -2.06 16.21
C GLU A 28 -8.79 -3.47 15.87
N ALA A 29 -10.10 -3.64 15.87
CA ALA A 29 -10.75 -4.88 15.42
C ALA A 29 -10.47 -5.16 13.93
N GLY A 30 -10.47 -4.12 13.08
CA GLY A 30 -10.11 -4.22 11.67
C GLY A 30 -8.66 -4.66 11.44
N LEU A 31 -7.72 -4.24 12.28
CA LEU A 31 -6.34 -4.72 12.24
C LEU A 31 -6.24 -6.23 12.50
N GLU A 32 -6.97 -6.73 13.48
CA GLU A 32 -7.00 -8.17 13.79
C GLU A 32 -7.69 -8.97 12.67
N GLU A 33 -8.77 -8.43 12.09
CA GLU A 33 -9.42 -9.02 10.92
C GLU A 33 -8.45 -9.10 9.73
N LEU A 34 -7.69 -8.04 9.46
CA LEU A 34 -6.70 -8.02 8.38
C LEU A 34 -5.65 -9.12 8.55
N LYS A 35 -5.12 -9.31 9.74
CA LYS A 35 -4.15 -10.39 10.03
C LYS A 35 -4.73 -11.78 9.73
N ALA A 36 -6.03 -11.97 9.94
CA ALA A 36 -6.71 -13.22 9.66
C ALA A 36 -6.84 -13.54 8.16
N TYR A 37 -6.61 -12.57 7.25
CA TYR A 37 -6.53 -12.82 5.80
C TYR A 37 -5.22 -13.52 5.41
N CYS A 38 -4.10 -13.23 6.07
CA CYS A 38 -2.79 -13.77 5.70
C CYS A 38 -2.76 -15.30 5.57
N PRO A 39 -3.18 -16.09 6.58
CA PRO A 39 -3.20 -17.54 6.44
C PRO A 39 -4.20 -18.03 5.39
N LYS A 40 -5.32 -17.33 5.17
CA LYS A 40 -6.30 -17.70 4.14
C LYS A 40 -5.73 -17.51 2.73
N LEU A 41 -5.03 -16.40 2.47
CA LEU A 41 -4.36 -16.14 1.20
C LEU A 41 -3.21 -17.12 0.96
N LEU A 42 -2.41 -17.38 1.99
CA LEU A 42 -1.31 -18.34 1.89
C LEU A 42 -1.79 -19.77 1.59
N ALA A 43 -3.01 -20.14 1.99
CA ALA A 43 -3.60 -21.45 1.71
C ALA A 43 -3.85 -21.71 0.21
N PHE A 44 -3.80 -20.69 -0.65
CA PHE A 44 -3.90 -20.84 -2.10
C PHE A 44 -2.57 -21.11 -2.80
N LYS A 45 -1.45 -20.96 -2.10
CA LYS A 45 -0.12 -21.23 -2.66
C LYS A 45 -0.04 -22.68 -3.17
N GLY A 46 0.42 -22.83 -4.41
CA GLY A 46 0.47 -24.11 -5.11
C GLY A 46 -0.86 -24.59 -5.72
N LYS A 47 -1.93 -23.79 -5.60
CA LYS A 47 -3.26 -24.16 -6.13
C LYS A 47 -3.71 -23.32 -7.31
N ILE A 48 -3.28 -22.06 -7.38
CA ILE A 48 -3.70 -21.15 -8.45
C ILE A 48 -3.19 -21.57 -9.83
N SER A 49 -2.09 -22.31 -9.88
CA SER A 49 -1.50 -22.85 -11.12
C SER A 49 -2.23 -24.05 -11.67
N THR A 50 -3.05 -24.70 -10.87
CA THR A 50 -3.72 -25.97 -11.24
C THR A 50 -5.25 -25.85 -11.36
N SER A 51 -5.83 -24.71 -10.96
CA SER A 51 -7.29 -24.51 -10.93
C SER A 51 -7.67 -23.07 -11.21
N ALA A 52 -8.42 -22.86 -12.28
CA ALA A 52 -9.01 -21.57 -12.62
C ALA A 52 -9.94 -21.03 -11.51
N GLN A 53 -10.69 -21.92 -10.88
CA GLN A 53 -11.56 -21.58 -9.76
C GLN A 53 -10.77 -21.11 -8.54
N ALA A 54 -9.67 -21.79 -8.19
CA ALA A 54 -8.79 -21.38 -7.08
C ALA A 54 -8.13 -20.03 -7.35
N LEU A 55 -7.76 -19.75 -8.61
CA LEU A 55 -7.23 -18.43 -9.00
C LEU A 55 -8.29 -17.33 -8.80
N LEU A 56 -9.54 -17.59 -9.21
CA LEU A 56 -10.62 -16.62 -9.00
C LEU A 56 -10.88 -16.36 -7.50
N GLU A 57 -10.98 -17.42 -6.71
CA GLU A 57 -11.22 -17.31 -5.25
C GLU A 57 -10.10 -16.56 -4.54
N TYR A 58 -8.84 -16.82 -4.91
CA TYR A 58 -7.70 -16.04 -4.41
C TYR A 58 -7.83 -14.56 -4.72
N LEU A 59 -8.11 -14.20 -5.99
CA LEU A 59 -8.23 -12.81 -6.42
C LEU A 59 -9.38 -12.08 -5.71
N GLN A 60 -10.51 -12.74 -5.53
CA GLN A 60 -11.65 -12.18 -4.79
C GLN A 60 -11.33 -11.98 -3.30
N LEU A 61 -10.62 -12.92 -2.69
CA LEU A 61 -10.20 -12.80 -1.30
C LEU A 61 -9.15 -11.70 -1.13
N GLU A 62 -8.22 -11.56 -2.08
CA GLU A 62 -7.23 -10.50 -2.12
C GLU A 62 -7.87 -9.12 -2.27
N ASP A 63 -8.90 -8.98 -3.10
CA ASP A 63 -9.64 -7.72 -3.23
C ASP A 63 -10.33 -7.30 -1.93
N GLN A 64 -10.94 -8.26 -1.21
CA GLN A 64 -11.55 -7.99 0.10
C GLN A 64 -10.48 -7.55 1.12
N MET A 65 -9.38 -8.27 1.17
CA MET A 65 -8.24 -7.93 2.03
C MET A 65 -7.69 -6.55 1.69
N ASN A 66 -7.47 -6.23 0.42
CA ASN A 66 -6.95 -4.93 -0.02
C ASN A 66 -7.90 -3.78 0.37
N LEU A 67 -9.21 -3.98 0.22
CA LEU A 67 -10.20 -2.96 0.63
C LEU A 67 -10.08 -2.64 2.13
N LEU A 68 -9.93 -3.66 2.97
CA LEU A 68 -9.74 -3.49 4.41
C LEU A 68 -8.38 -2.84 4.71
N LEU A 69 -7.30 -3.31 4.07
CA LEU A 69 -5.96 -2.77 4.22
C LEU A 69 -5.90 -1.27 3.90
N TYR A 70 -6.49 -0.84 2.78
CA TYR A 70 -6.51 0.57 2.41
C TYR A 70 -7.34 1.42 3.39
N LYS A 71 -8.44 0.90 3.93
CA LYS A 71 -9.18 1.58 4.99
C LYS A 71 -8.33 1.77 6.24
N ILE A 72 -7.60 0.75 6.65
CA ILE A 72 -6.72 0.75 7.82
C ILE A 72 -5.62 1.80 7.66
N ILE A 73 -4.90 1.78 6.52
CA ILE A 73 -3.81 2.72 6.26
C ILE A 73 -4.35 4.15 6.26
N ASN A 74 -5.40 4.41 5.47
CA ASN A 74 -5.95 5.76 5.36
C ASN A 74 -6.50 6.30 6.68
N TYR A 75 -7.16 5.47 7.49
CA TYR A 75 -7.64 5.89 8.81
C TYR A 75 -6.49 6.25 9.74
N ALA A 76 -5.48 5.38 9.84
CA ALA A 76 -4.32 5.60 10.70
C ALA A 76 -3.55 6.87 10.33
N GLU A 77 -3.27 7.06 9.03
CA GLU A 77 -2.59 8.25 8.52
C GLU A 77 -3.41 9.52 8.79
N ARG A 78 -4.70 9.54 8.42
CA ARG A 78 -5.54 10.73 8.65
C ARG A 78 -5.67 11.08 10.12
N LYS A 79 -5.75 10.08 11.00
CA LYS A 79 -5.74 10.31 12.46
C LYS A 79 -4.41 10.91 12.93
N SER A 80 -3.29 10.44 12.39
CA SER A 80 -1.98 11.01 12.71
C SER A 80 -1.82 12.43 12.15
N ASP A 81 -2.29 12.67 10.91
CA ASP A 81 -2.22 13.99 10.27
C ASP A 81 -3.06 15.06 10.98
N GLU A 82 -4.12 14.64 11.67
CA GLU A 82 -4.95 15.56 12.47
C GLU A 82 -4.17 16.22 13.62
N ASP A 83 -3.32 15.46 14.30
CA ASP A 83 -2.38 15.98 15.31
C ASP A 83 -1.24 14.98 15.50
N THR A 84 -0.09 15.31 14.94
CA THR A 84 1.12 14.47 14.99
C THR A 84 1.71 14.32 16.40
N ARG A 85 1.24 15.10 17.40
CA ARG A 85 1.65 15.01 18.80
C ARG A 85 0.97 13.87 19.56
N VAL A 86 -0.12 13.32 19.00
CA VAL A 86 -0.88 12.24 19.64
C VAL A 86 -0.20 10.91 19.44
N ALA A 87 0.54 10.42 20.43
CA ALA A 87 1.31 9.18 20.38
C ALA A 87 0.45 7.94 20.01
N LYS A 88 -0.84 7.91 20.40
CA LYS A 88 -1.78 6.84 20.03
C LYS A 88 -1.90 6.70 18.50
N TYR A 89 -2.06 7.80 17.80
CA TYR A 89 -2.26 7.76 16.34
C TYR A 89 -0.96 7.52 15.58
N GLN A 90 0.17 7.91 16.12
CA GLN A 90 1.46 7.47 15.59
C GLN A 90 1.65 5.94 15.73
N ALA A 91 1.22 5.37 16.87
CA ALA A 91 1.22 3.92 17.04
C ALA A 91 0.27 3.22 16.05
N TYR A 92 -0.86 3.84 15.69
CA TYR A 92 -1.76 3.32 14.66
C TYR A 92 -1.08 3.25 13.29
N VAL A 93 -0.35 4.29 12.88
CA VAL A 93 0.44 4.28 11.63
C VAL A 93 1.48 3.17 11.65
N ALA A 94 2.21 3.01 12.75
CA ALA A 94 3.19 1.93 12.89
C ALA A 94 2.55 0.53 12.79
N ASN A 95 1.39 0.34 13.43
CA ASN A 95 0.65 -0.92 13.35
C ASN A 95 0.11 -1.19 11.95
N ALA A 96 -0.41 -0.18 11.26
CA ALA A 96 -0.88 -0.27 9.89
C ALA A 96 0.27 -0.63 8.93
N THR A 97 1.43 -0.01 9.08
CA THR A 97 2.65 -0.32 8.32
C THR A 97 3.12 -1.76 8.56
N SER A 98 3.12 -2.20 9.82
CA SER A 98 3.46 -3.60 10.15
C SER A 98 2.48 -4.59 9.51
N ALA A 99 1.17 -4.29 9.54
CA ALA A 99 0.16 -5.12 8.90
C ALA A 99 0.33 -5.15 7.37
N TYR A 100 0.65 -4.02 6.74
CA TYR A 100 0.98 -3.95 5.31
C TYR A 100 2.15 -4.88 4.95
N THR A 101 3.22 -4.85 5.74
CA THR A 101 4.38 -5.72 5.54
C THR A 101 4.00 -7.20 5.66
N GLN A 102 3.21 -7.58 6.67
CA GLN A 102 2.74 -8.96 6.86
C GLN A 102 1.88 -9.45 5.68
N VAL A 103 1.01 -8.58 5.16
CA VAL A 103 0.22 -8.88 3.95
C VAL A 103 1.13 -9.07 2.74
N GLY A 104 2.11 -8.18 2.55
CA GLY A 104 3.10 -8.30 1.48
C GLY A 104 3.86 -9.63 1.52
N GLU A 105 4.30 -10.05 2.70
CA GLU A 105 4.95 -11.35 2.89
C GLU A 105 4.02 -12.52 2.54
N ALA A 106 2.77 -12.48 3.02
CA ALA A 106 1.79 -13.53 2.80
C ALA A 106 1.36 -13.68 1.34
N THR A 107 1.51 -12.63 0.52
CA THR A 107 1.10 -12.61 -0.91
C THR A 107 2.28 -12.63 -1.89
N SER A 108 3.52 -12.50 -1.42
CA SER A 108 4.74 -12.40 -2.25
C SER A 108 4.92 -13.53 -3.25
N TRP A 109 4.41 -14.73 -2.96
CA TRP A 109 4.48 -15.92 -3.79
C TRP A 109 3.61 -15.84 -5.06
N PHE A 110 2.55 -15.00 -5.05
CA PHE A 110 1.51 -15.01 -6.09
C PHE A 110 2.05 -14.68 -7.48
N ALA A 111 2.84 -13.63 -7.61
CA ALA A 111 3.39 -13.22 -8.91
C ALA A 111 4.28 -14.32 -9.51
N ALA A 112 5.14 -14.93 -8.69
CA ALA A 112 6.03 -16.00 -9.14
C ALA A 112 5.26 -17.25 -9.60
N GLU A 113 4.22 -17.66 -8.85
CA GLU A 113 3.39 -18.80 -9.23
C GLU A 113 2.58 -18.50 -10.51
N LEU A 114 2.02 -17.29 -10.64
CA LEU A 114 1.31 -16.86 -11.85
C LEU A 114 2.23 -16.85 -13.07
N LEU A 115 3.45 -16.34 -12.95
CA LEU A 115 4.44 -16.33 -14.01
C LEU A 115 4.86 -17.74 -14.46
N ALA A 116 4.80 -18.72 -13.58
CA ALA A 116 5.09 -20.12 -13.91
C ALA A 116 3.97 -20.81 -14.72
N ILE A 117 2.74 -20.25 -14.76
CA ILE A 117 1.63 -20.82 -15.52
C ILE A 117 1.85 -20.58 -17.03
N PRO A 118 1.86 -21.61 -17.90
CA PRO A 118 1.96 -21.40 -19.34
C PRO A 118 0.86 -20.48 -19.88
N ALA A 119 1.17 -19.62 -20.84
CA ALA A 119 0.21 -18.65 -21.39
C ALA A 119 -1.07 -19.32 -21.92
N GLU A 120 -0.93 -20.47 -22.60
CA GLU A 120 -2.07 -21.25 -23.08
C GLU A 120 -3.00 -21.75 -21.95
N SER A 121 -2.43 -22.03 -20.78
CA SER A 121 -3.20 -22.47 -19.61
C SER A 121 -3.97 -21.30 -19.00
N VAL A 122 -3.40 -20.10 -18.99
CA VAL A 122 -4.08 -18.90 -18.54
C VAL A 122 -5.29 -18.58 -19.45
N GLU A 123 -5.14 -18.72 -20.78
CA GLU A 123 -6.26 -18.52 -21.70
C GLU A 123 -7.36 -19.58 -21.51
N LYS A 124 -7.00 -20.82 -21.18
CA LYS A 124 -7.98 -21.87 -20.83
C LYS A 124 -8.72 -21.51 -19.54
N PHE A 125 -8.04 -20.93 -18.55
CA PHE A 125 -8.67 -20.50 -17.29
C PHE A 125 -9.74 -19.42 -17.52
N TYR A 126 -9.53 -18.47 -18.43
CA TYR A 126 -10.55 -17.51 -18.79
C TYR A 126 -11.77 -18.15 -19.47
N ALA A 127 -11.54 -19.17 -20.31
CA ALA A 127 -12.65 -19.90 -20.95
C ALA A 127 -13.41 -20.79 -19.96
N GLU A 128 -12.71 -21.39 -18.99
CA GLU A 128 -13.30 -22.26 -17.97
C GLU A 128 -14.08 -21.48 -16.92
N VAL A 129 -13.53 -20.34 -16.47
CA VAL A 129 -14.13 -19.47 -15.45
C VAL A 129 -14.25 -18.03 -15.98
N PRO A 130 -15.33 -17.69 -16.69
CA PRO A 130 -15.50 -16.38 -17.33
C PRO A 130 -15.39 -15.17 -16.38
N ALA A 131 -15.65 -15.35 -15.08
CA ALA A 131 -15.48 -14.31 -14.07
C ALA A 131 -14.02 -13.83 -13.93
N LEU A 132 -13.04 -14.62 -14.36
CA LEU A 132 -11.63 -14.22 -14.42
C LEU A 132 -11.35 -13.10 -15.43
N GLU A 133 -12.23 -12.89 -16.41
CA GLU A 133 -12.11 -11.77 -17.37
C GLU A 133 -12.05 -10.41 -16.67
N PHE A 134 -12.75 -10.25 -15.55
CA PHE A 134 -12.66 -9.05 -14.73
C PHE A 134 -11.22 -8.74 -14.28
N TYR A 135 -10.43 -9.77 -14.05
CA TYR A 135 -9.04 -9.69 -13.60
C TYR A 135 -8.01 -9.72 -14.73
N ARG A 136 -8.42 -9.87 -15.99
CA ARG A 136 -7.51 -10.01 -17.15
C ARG A 136 -6.44 -8.90 -17.17
N ARG A 137 -6.83 -7.66 -16.94
CA ARG A 137 -5.89 -6.53 -16.94
C ARG A 137 -4.83 -6.64 -15.82
N LYS A 138 -5.25 -7.03 -14.63
CA LYS A 138 -4.36 -7.23 -13.45
C LYS A 138 -3.39 -8.37 -13.72
N LEU A 139 -3.91 -9.50 -14.20
CA LEU A 139 -3.09 -10.68 -14.48
C LEU A 139 -2.11 -10.41 -15.64
N ASN A 140 -2.55 -9.79 -16.72
CA ASN A 140 -1.68 -9.45 -17.84
C ASN A 140 -0.56 -8.49 -17.45
N LYS A 141 -0.79 -7.55 -16.51
CA LYS A 141 0.25 -6.67 -16.02
C LYS A 141 1.41 -7.46 -15.38
N ILE A 142 1.10 -8.55 -14.69
CA ILE A 142 2.11 -9.45 -14.11
C ILE A 142 2.71 -10.34 -15.20
N LEU A 143 1.87 -10.97 -16.03
CA LEU A 143 2.31 -11.89 -17.07
C LEU A 143 3.26 -11.26 -18.10
N ASN A 144 3.04 -9.99 -18.42
CA ASN A 144 3.91 -9.23 -19.32
C ASN A 144 5.31 -8.98 -18.72
N GLN A 145 5.50 -9.17 -17.41
CA GLN A 145 6.82 -9.08 -16.80
C GLN A 145 7.67 -10.32 -17.04
N ARG A 146 7.08 -11.41 -17.57
CA ARG A 146 7.79 -12.70 -17.79
C ARG A 146 9.07 -12.54 -18.61
N GLU A 147 9.03 -11.74 -19.66
CA GLU A 147 10.18 -11.50 -20.54
C GLU A 147 11.23 -10.55 -19.91
N HIS A 148 10.86 -9.87 -18.84
CA HIS A 148 11.70 -8.92 -18.13
C HIS A 148 12.12 -9.41 -16.73
N THR A 149 11.67 -10.58 -16.32
CA THR A 149 12.07 -11.20 -15.05
C THR A 149 13.38 -11.97 -15.27
N LEU A 150 14.37 -11.59 -14.52
CA LEU A 150 15.70 -12.21 -14.56
C LEU A 150 15.72 -13.53 -13.78
N SER A 151 16.86 -14.22 -13.81
CA SER A 151 17.04 -15.40 -12.96
C SER A 151 16.99 -15.00 -11.47
N ALA A 152 16.69 -15.96 -10.60
CA ALA A 152 16.62 -15.71 -9.15
C ALA A 152 17.94 -15.15 -8.58
N GLU A 153 19.08 -15.53 -9.18
CA GLU A 153 20.41 -15.03 -8.78
C GLU A 153 20.62 -13.57 -9.20
N GLU A 154 20.19 -13.20 -10.41
CA GLU A 154 20.27 -11.84 -10.92
C GLU A 154 19.32 -10.91 -10.17
N GLU A 155 18.08 -11.33 -9.90
CA GLU A 155 17.14 -10.59 -9.08
C GLU A 155 17.66 -10.35 -7.64
N ALA A 156 18.29 -11.36 -7.04
CA ALA A 156 18.92 -11.23 -5.72
C ALA A 156 20.11 -10.26 -5.74
N LEU A 157 20.85 -10.20 -6.84
CA LEU A 157 21.95 -9.24 -7.02
C LEU A 157 21.41 -7.81 -7.16
N LEU A 158 20.36 -7.61 -7.97
CA LEU A 158 19.69 -6.31 -8.12
C LEU A 158 19.08 -5.82 -6.82
N ALA A 159 18.43 -6.70 -6.04
CA ALA A 159 17.89 -6.35 -4.73
C ALA A 159 18.98 -5.85 -3.75
N ARG A 160 20.20 -6.41 -3.80
CA ARG A 160 21.33 -5.90 -3.01
C ARG A 160 21.84 -4.53 -3.49
N ALA A 161 21.66 -4.23 -4.77
CA ALA A 161 22.05 -2.93 -5.32
C ALA A 161 20.99 -1.84 -5.06
N GLU A 162 19.78 -2.19 -4.66
CA GLU A 162 18.67 -1.24 -4.44
C GLU A 162 19.01 -0.21 -3.37
N GLU A 163 19.70 -0.60 -2.29
CA GLU A 163 20.14 0.32 -1.25
C GLU A 163 21.05 1.44 -1.80
N LEU A 164 21.88 1.12 -2.78
CA LEU A 164 22.71 2.12 -3.46
C LEU A 164 21.88 2.96 -4.45
N ALA A 165 20.91 2.34 -5.10
CA ALA A 165 20.08 3.00 -6.12
C ALA A 165 19.19 4.10 -5.55
N VAL A 166 18.78 4.01 -4.28
CA VAL A 166 17.95 5.04 -3.61
C VAL A 166 18.78 6.23 -3.09
N GLN A 167 20.11 6.11 -2.97
CA GLN A 167 20.94 7.18 -2.40
C GLN A 167 20.87 8.51 -3.15
N PRO A 168 20.85 8.58 -4.50
CA PRO A 168 20.68 9.85 -5.21
C PRO A 168 19.41 10.58 -4.82
N THR A 169 18.29 9.86 -4.63
CA THR A 169 17.02 10.44 -4.21
C THR A 169 17.12 10.96 -2.77
N ASN A 170 17.71 10.20 -1.86
CA ASN A 170 17.91 10.61 -0.47
C ASN A 170 18.79 11.87 -0.38
N ILE A 171 19.88 11.91 -1.14
CA ILE A 171 20.79 13.08 -1.20
C ILE A 171 20.03 14.31 -1.74
N PHE A 172 19.24 14.13 -2.81
CA PHE A 172 18.44 15.22 -3.37
C PHE A 172 17.42 15.73 -2.34
N SER A 173 16.69 14.84 -1.69
CA SER A 173 15.70 15.24 -0.66
C SER A 173 16.35 15.97 0.52
N MET A 174 17.50 15.51 0.99
CA MET A 174 18.22 16.22 2.05
C MET A 174 18.69 17.61 1.61
N PHE A 175 19.18 17.74 0.37
CA PHE A 175 19.57 19.02 -0.17
C PHE A 175 18.37 19.97 -0.32
N ASP A 176 17.26 19.46 -0.89
CA ASP A 176 16.05 20.24 -1.19
C ASP A 176 15.31 20.67 0.08
N ASP A 177 15.17 19.75 1.04
CA ASP A 177 14.34 19.95 2.25
C ASP A 177 15.14 20.61 3.41
N ALA A 178 16.46 20.43 3.46
CA ALA A 178 17.24 20.83 4.63
C ALA A 178 18.36 21.84 4.31
N ASP A 179 19.06 21.70 3.20
CA ASP A 179 20.24 22.50 2.88
C ASP A 179 19.93 23.69 1.96
N LEU A 180 18.86 23.57 1.14
CA LEU A 180 18.48 24.64 0.22
C LEU A 180 17.87 25.81 1.01
N THR A 181 18.45 26.98 0.83
CA THR A 181 17.95 28.23 1.43
C THR A 181 17.58 29.21 0.33
N PHE A 182 16.53 29.96 0.56
CA PHE A 182 16.04 30.97 -0.36
C PHE A 182 16.22 32.35 0.24
N ASP A 183 16.45 33.34 -0.62
CA ASP A 183 16.42 34.72 -0.19
C ASP A 183 15.00 35.12 0.27
N ASP A 184 14.94 36.09 1.18
CA ASP A 184 13.67 36.63 1.66
C ASP A 184 12.84 37.18 0.50
N ALA A 185 11.57 36.88 0.44
CA ALA A 185 10.64 37.41 -0.56
C ALA A 185 10.18 38.81 -0.18
N VAL A 186 10.06 39.70 -1.18
CA VAL A 186 9.51 41.07 -0.98
C VAL A 186 8.14 41.13 -1.66
N ASP A 187 7.10 41.51 -0.92
CA ASP A 187 5.75 41.66 -1.46
C ASP A 187 5.57 42.96 -2.28
N SER A 188 4.37 43.15 -2.86
CA SER A 188 4.04 44.33 -3.66
C SER A 188 4.02 45.64 -2.87
N GLU A 189 4.01 45.57 -1.55
CA GLU A 189 4.05 46.71 -0.64
C GLU A 189 5.49 47.00 -0.15
N GLY A 190 6.47 46.25 -0.59
CA GLY A 190 7.88 46.37 -0.22
C GLY A 190 8.24 45.75 1.12
N LYS A 191 7.37 44.91 1.69
CA LYS A 191 7.60 44.23 2.96
C LYS A 191 8.33 42.90 2.70
N THR A 192 9.39 42.66 3.47
CA THR A 192 10.17 41.43 3.42
C THR A 192 9.52 40.33 4.24
N HIS A 193 9.43 39.15 3.65
CA HIS A 193 8.94 37.90 4.26
C HIS A 193 10.05 36.86 4.22
N LYS A 194 10.36 36.27 5.36
CA LYS A 194 11.23 35.11 5.41
C LYS A 194 10.53 33.91 4.74
N LEU A 195 11.27 33.22 3.89
CA LEU A 195 10.89 31.93 3.30
C LEU A 195 11.41 30.79 4.17
#